data_a6f85e143080831b07963241849ae3e2
#
_entry.id   a6f85e143080831b07963241849ae3e2
#
_cell.length_a   1.000
_cell.length_b   1.000
_cell.length_c   1.000
_cell.angle_alpha   90.00
_cell.angle_beta   90.00
_cell.angle_gamma   90.00
#
_symmetry.space_group_name_H-M   'P 1'
#
loop_
_entity.id
_entity.type
_entity.pdbx_description
1 polymer ?
#
loop_
_entity_poly.entity_id
_entity_poly.type
_entity_poly.pdbx_seq_one_letter_code
_entity_poly.pdbx_strand_id
1 'polypeptide(L)'
;MTITEATAVVTDEELIARYGSPLYVYDLDRVIAARDDLRAALPEQFTLFYSLKANPHPGLVRALGEGDRPCRAEVCSTGELASALEAGHRADRILYSGPGKTAEEISAALTAGVRTFSVESLGDLRRLGARSALHGTTADALIRVNSAAAAATTSIRMTGTPSQFGFDAEGLSDLLPEIRAVEGIRVAGAHFFPLSNSKDEASLIAEFQETIRGAARLEAELGTPLRLLDIGGGFAAPYSVPGARPVYGNLRAELERTLDEHFPQWRQGVPEIACESGRYLVGDSGRLLTTVTNVKQSRGRTFAVLDAGINTLGGMAGLGRLLPLSVEPKAGRGSDGEATDEVVVTLAGPLCTPGDLLSRSARMPVPRPGDVIAVPNVGAYGPTASLLLFLGRPAPAEILLRAGEVTSASRLISSRAEIDTGVQ
;
A
#
# COMPACT_ATOMS: atom_id res chain seq x y z
N MET A 1 17.09 15.41 40.24
CA MET A 1 15.73 15.60 39.76
C MET A 1 15.84 16.27 38.40
N THR A 2 15.98 15.48 37.36
CA THR A 2 16.16 15.96 35.98
C THR A 2 14.77 16.21 35.41
N ILE A 3 14.44 17.48 35.21
CA ILE A 3 13.22 17.91 34.53
C ILE A 3 13.43 17.49 33.07
N THR A 4 12.75 16.43 32.64
CA THR A 4 12.63 16.09 31.22
C THR A 4 11.77 17.20 30.62
N GLU A 5 12.39 18.14 29.90
CA GLU A 5 11.66 19.10 29.06
C GLU A 5 10.78 18.25 28.10
N ALA A 6 9.48 18.44 28.20
CA ALA A 6 8.56 17.89 27.24
C ALA A 6 8.92 18.51 25.88
N THR A 7 9.48 17.72 24.98
CA THR A 7 9.82 18.16 23.63
C THR A 7 8.54 18.69 22.98
N ALA A 8 8.55 19.95 22.57
CA ALA A 8 7.38 20.57 21.95
C ALA A 8 7.11 19.86 20.61
N VAL A 9 5.91 19.29 20.47
CA VAL A 9 5.48 18.67 19.20
C VAL A 9 5.39 19.76 18.13
N VAL A 10 6.11 19.58 17.01
CA VAL A 10 6.10 20.53 15.89
C VAL A 10 4.68 20.71 15.34
N THR A 11 4.25 21.95 15.15
CA THR A 11 2.91 22.28 14.65
C THR A 11 2.86 22.22 13.12
N ASP A 12 1.63 22.11 12.57
CA ASP A 12 1.41 22.09 11.11
C ASP A 12 1.81 23.43 10.47
N GLU A 13 1.60 24.53 11.16
CA GLU A 13 2.00 25.88 10.73
C GLU A 13 3.53 26.02 10.67
N GLU A 14 4.23 25.51 11.67
CA GLU A 14 5.71 25.50 11.68
C GLU A 14 6.28 24.64 10.54
N LEU A 15 5.64 23.50 10.24
CA LEU A 15 6.05 22.65 9.12
C LEU A 15 5.86 23.35 7.78
N ILE A 16 4.72 24.02 7.57
CA ILE A 16 4.47 24.81 6.36
C ILE A 16 5.42 25.98 6.24
N ALA A 17 5.66 26.72 7.32
CA ALA A 17 6.59 27.84 7.32
C ALA A 17 8.03 27.40 6.96
N ARG A 18 8.44 26.21 7.36
CA ARG A 18 9.79 25.69 7.14
C ARG A 18 9.97 24.99 5.78
N TYR A 19 8.98 24.20 5.33
CA TYR A 19 9.12 23.32 4.17
C TYR A 19 8.25 23.69 2.98
N GLY A 20 7.35 24.66 3.15
CA GLY A 20 6.39 25.11 2.15
C GLY A 20 5.15 24.22 2.09
N SER A 21 4.21 24.57 1.21
CA SER A 21 2.95 23.88 0.94
C SER A 21 2.85 23.59 -0.57
N PRO A 22 2.20 22.50 -0.99
CA PRO A 22 1.67 21.40 -0.18
C PRO A 22 2.76 20.49 0.36
N LEU A 23 2.49 19.84 1.49
CA LEU A 23 3.40 18.84 2.06
C LEU A 23 2.67 17.68 2.71
N TYR A 24 3.29 16.51 2.70
CA TYR A 24 2.86 15.33 3.46
C TYR A 24 3.64 15.23 4.77
N VAL A 25 2.95 14.84 5.82
CA VAL A 25 3.57 14.56 7.12
C VAL A 25 3.23 13.13 7.48
N TYR A 26 4.25 12.30 7.71
CA TYR A 26 4.11 10.91 8.13
C TYR A 26 4.64 10.75 9.55
N ASP A 27 3.82 10.22 10.42
CA ASP A 27 4.14 9.92 11.82
C ASP A 27 4.61 8.46 11.92
N LEU A 28 5.90 8.25 12.16
CA LEU A 28 6.50 6.92 12.25
C LEU A 28 6.03 6.14 13.49
N ASP A 29 5.69 6.83 14.57
CA ASP A 29 5.17 6.14 15.77
C ASP A 29 3.80 5.51 15.47
N ARG A 30 2.97 6.15 14.65
CA ARG A 30 1.70 5.58 14.18
C ARG A 30 1.92 4.40 13.24
N VAL A 31 2.96 4.42 12.41
CA VAL A 31 3.34 3.30 11.55
C VAL A 31 3.72 2.08 12.38
N ILE A 32 4.52 2.29 13.42
CA ILE A 32 4.94 1.23 14.34
C ILE A 32 3.74 0.70 15.12
N ALA A 33 2.88 1.58 15.64
CA ALA A 33 1.65 1.17 16.33
C ALA A 33 0.72 0.36 15.41
N ALA A 34 0.57 0.74 14.13
CA ALA A 34 -0.23 0.00 13.16
C ALA A 34 0.31 -1.42 12.91
N ARG A 35 1.64 -1.55 12.80
CA ARG A 35 2.31 -2.85 12.68
C ARG A 35 2.05 -3.70 13.92
N ASP A 36 2.19 -3.14 15.10
CA ASP A 36 2.07 -3.87 16.36
C ASP A 36 0.60 -4.29 16.61
N ASP A 37 -0.37 -3.44 16.31
CA ASP A 37 -1.80 -3.76 16.34
C ASP A 37 -2.14 -4.93 15.40
N LEU A 38 -1.61 -4.89 14.16
CA LEU A 38 -1.85 -5.97 13.20
C LEU A 38 -1.15 -7.26 13.61
N ARG A 39 0.07 -7.18 14.15
CA ARG A 39 0.78 -8.31 14.72
C ARG A 39 0.04 -8.94 15.90
N ALA A 40 -0.62 -8.11 16.72
CA ALA A 40 -1.47 -8.60 17.81
C ALA A 40 -2.70 -9.34 17.31
N ALA A 41 -3.24 -8.97 16.15
CA ALA A 41 -4.42 -9.62 15.54
C ALA A 41 -4.09 -10.88 14.73
N LEU A 42 -2.83 -11.14 14.39
CA LEU A 42 -2.37 -12.29 13.60
C LEU A 42 -1.72 -13.37 14.48
N PRO A 43 -1.73 -14.65 14.05
CA PRO A 43 -0.94 -15.68 14.70
C PRO A 43 0.55 -15.31 14.77
N GLU A 44 1.22 -15.74 15.83
CA GLU A 44 2.60 -15.31 16.11
C GLU A 44 3.59 -15.71 15.01
N GLN A 45 3.39 -16.86 14.40
CA GLN A 45 4.26 -17.44 13.38
C GLN A 45 4.12 -16.77 12.00
N PHE A 46 3.12 -15.90 11.81
CA PHE A 46 2.89 -15.29 10.51
C PHE A 46 4.02 -14.35 10.11
N THR A 47 4.45 -14.48 8.87
CA THR A 47 5.22 -13.46 8.16
C THR A 47 4.27 -12.35 7.69
N LEU A 48 4.60 -11.11 8.00
CA LEU A 48 3.86 -9.96 7.52
C LEU A 48 4.69 -9.23 6.46
N PHE A 49 4.15 -9.17 5.24
CA PHE A 49 4.71 -8.36 4.17
C PHE A 49 4.12 -6.96 4.19
N TYR A 50 4.96 -5.95 4.07
CA TYR A 50 4.54 -4.60 3.73
C TYR A 50 4.49 -4.45 2.21
N SER A 51 3.30 -4.13 1.67
CA SER A 51 3.11 -3.87 0.24
C SER A 51 3.52 -2.43 -0.09
N LEU A 52 4.69 -2.26 -0.71
CA LEU A 52 5.30 -0.95 -0.96
C LEU A 52 4.46 -0.07 -1.88
N LYS A 53 3.61 -0.66 -2.72
CA LYS A 53 2.63 0.08 -3.56
C LYS A 53 1.76 1.06 -2.78
N ALA A 54 1.56 0.82 -1.48
CA ALA A 54 0.81 1.74 -0.63
C ALA A 54 1.58 3.04 -0.37
N ASN A 55 2.87 2.95 -0.06
CA ASN A 55 3.78 4.09 0.03
C ASN A 55 5.23 3.61 0.03
N PRO A 56 6.00 3.80 -1.04
CA PRO A 56 7.38 3.32 -1.14
C PRO A 56 8.40 4.25 -0.49
N HIS A 57 8.01 5.25 0.31
CA HIS A 57 8.95 6.16 0.96
C HIS A 57 9.95 5.39 1.84
N PRO A 58 11.28 5.45 1.59
CA PRO A 58 12.27 4.59 2.26
C PRO A 58 12.25 4.67 3.79
N GLY A 59 11.90 5.82 4.35
CA GLY A 59 11.80 6.00 5.80
C GLY A 59 10.63 5.23 6.42
N LEU A 60 9.47 5.12 5.74
CA LEU A 60 8.34 4.29 6.17
C LEU A 60 8.69 2.81 6.07
N VAL A 61 9.30 2.42 4.93
CA VAL A 61 9.74 1.05 4.67
C VAL A 61 10.74 0.60 5.73
N ARG A 62 11.70 1.47 6.11
CA ARG A 62 12.68 1.21 7.17
C ARG A 62 12.01 1.05 8.53
N ALA A 63 11.09 1.94 8.92
CA ALA A 63 10.40 1.86 10.20
C ALA A 63 9.62 0.54 10.37
N LEU A 64 9.02 0.03 9.28
CA LEU A 64 8.33 -1.26 9.27
C LEU A 64 9.30 -2.45 9.29
N GLY A 65 10.52 -2.27 8.81
CA GLY A 65 11.61 -3.26 8.83
C GLY A 65 12.40 -3.32 10.13
N GLU A 66 12.09 -2.48 11.12
CA GLU A 66 12.77 -2.42 12.43
C GLU A 66 12.05 -3.27 13.49
N GLY A 67 12.78 -3.57 14.60
CA GLY A 67 12.26 -4.26 15.79
C GLY A 67 12.36 -5.79 15.72
N ASP A 68 11.81 -6.46 16.74
CA ASP A 68 11.96 -7.91 16.93
C ASP A 68 11.17 -8.74 15.91
N ARG A 69 10.06 -8.20 15.42
CA ARG A 69 9.18 -8.85 14.42
C ARG A 69 8.96 -7.91 13.23
N PRO A 70 10.00 -7.64 12.42
CA PRO A 70 9.91 -6.71 11.30
C PRO A 70 8.96 -7.21 10.22
N CYS A 71 8.37 -6.28 9.46
CA CYS A 71 7.76 -6.64 8.20
C CYS A 71 8.84 -7.01 7.18
N ARG A 72 8.53 -7.95 6.28
CA ARG A 72 9.26 -8.12 5.03
C ARG A 72 8.66 -7.20 3.97
N ALA A 73 9.34 -7.03 2.83
CA ALA A 73 8.86 -6.19 1.75
C ALA A 73 8.20 -7.02 0.63
N GLU A 74 7.01 -6.59 0.17
CA GLU A 74 6.39 -7.02 -1.09
C GLU A 74 6.51 -5.86 -2.07
N VAL A 75 7.09 -6.14 -3.27
CA VAL A 75 7.39 -5.15 -4.30
C VAL A 75 6.83 -5.58 -5.65
N CYS A 76 6.42 -4.61 -6.46
CA CYS A 76 5.82 -4.84 -7.79
C CYS A 76 6.61 -4.14 -8.92
N SER A 77 7.76 -3.52 -8.62
CA SER A 77 8.59 -2.82 -9.59
C SER A 77 10.04 -2.70 -9.14
N THR A 78 10.93 -2.37 -10.07
CA THR A 78 12.34 -2.08 -9.74
C THR A 78 12.50 -0.84 -8.87
N GLY A 79 11.61 0.15 -9.00
CA GLY A 79 11.61 1.34 -8.15
C GLY A 79 11.27 1.00 -6.68
N GLU A 80 10.25 0.17 -6.46
CA GLU A 80 9.91 -0.32 -5.12
C GLU A 80 11.01 -1.23 -4.56
N LEU A 81 11.62 -2.08 -5.39
CA LEU A 81 12.78 -2.88 -4.99
C LEU A 81 13.94 -1.99 -4.53
N ALA A 82 14.25 -0.94 -5.26
CA ALA A 82 15.29 0.01 -4.87
C ALA A 82 14.99 0.66 -3.52
N SER A 83 13.74 1.10 -3.30
CA SER A 83 13.30 1.67 -2.03
C SER A 83 13.41 0.67 -0.87
N ALA A 84 13.06 -0.61 -1.10
CA ALA A 84 13.19 -1.67 -0.09
C ALA A 84 14.65 -1.92 0.29
N LEU A 85 15.55 -1.99 -0.70
CA LEU A 85 16.98 -2.18 -0.48
C LEU A 85 17.63 -0.98 0.22
N GLU A 86 17.28 0.24 -0.20
CA GLU A 86 17.71 1.48 0.48
C GLU A 86 17.26 1.52 1.94
N ALA A 87 16.07 1.03 2.23
CA ALA A 87 15.55 0.92 3.58
C ALA A 87 16.23 -0.18 4.42
N GLY A 88 17.10 -1.01 3.83
CA GLY A 88 17.85 -2.06 4.51
C GLY A 88 17.20 -3.44 4.49
N HIS A 89 16.14 -3.65 3.69
CA HIS A 89 15.58 -4.99 3.53
C HIS A 89 16.53 -5.91 2.79
N ARG A 90 16.65 -7.14 3.25
CA ARG A 90 17.45 -8.18 2.59
C ARG A 90 16.73 -8.67 1.36
N ALA A 91 17.40 -8.69 0.22
CA ALA A 91 16.82 -9.10 -1.06
C ALA A 91 16.24 -10.52 -1.04
N ASP A 92 16.89 -11.47 -0.32
CA ASP A 92 16.44 -12.85 -0.18
C ASP A 92 15.16 -13.02 0.67
N ARG A 93 14.67 -11.94 1.28
CA ARG A 93 13.42 -11.87 2.05
C ARG A 93 12.36 -11.00 1.41
N ILE A 94 12.59 -10.55 0.19
CA ILE A 94 11.63 -9.76 -0.59
C ILE A 94 10.78 -10.70 -1.44
N LEU A 95 9.46 -10.48 -1.45
CA LEU A 95 8.53 -11.06 -2.41
C LEU A 95 8.38 -10.08 -3.58
N TYR A 96 8.71 -10.53 -4.79
CA TYR A 96 8.47 -9.75 -6.01
C TYR A 96 7.17 -10.23 -6.68
N SER A 97 6.18 -9.36 -6.76
CA SER A 97 4.85 -9.66 -7.28
C SER A 97 4.49 -8.79 -8.50
N GLY A 98 3.24 -8.83 -8.93
CA GLY A 98 2.71 -8.03 -10.02
C GLY A 98 2.63 -8.74 -11.36
N PRO A 99 1.61 -8.40 -12.20
CA PRO A 99 1.30 -9.10 -13.44
C PRO A 99 2.15 -8.67 -14.63
N GLY A 100 2.88 -7.56 -14.51
CA GLY A 100 3.60 -6.91 -15.61
C GLY A 100 5.11 -7.07 -15.59
N LYS A 101 5.67 -8.05 -14.85
CA LYS A 101 7.13 -8.25 -14.75
C LYS A 101 7.78 -8.46 -16.11
N THR A 102 8.65 -7.53 -16.52
CA THR A 102 9.47 -7.67 -17.73
C THR A 102 10.67 -8.59 -17.48
N ALA A 103 11.30 -9.02 -18.56
CA ALA A 103 12.52 -9.82 -18.46
C ALA A 103 13.66 -9.05 -17.78
N GLU A 104 13.74 -7.75 -18.02
CA GLU A 104 14.72 -6.83 -17.45
C GLU A 104 14.48 -6.64 -15.94
N GLU A 105 13.23 -6.44 -15.52
CA GLU A 105 12.87 -6.32 -14.11
C GLU A 105 13.17 -7.59 -13.34
N ILE A 106 12.85 -8.77 -13.90
CA ILE A 106 13.20 -10.08 -13.29
C ILE A 106 14.72 -10.21 -13.17
N SER A 107 15.48 -9.88 -14.22
CA SER A 107 16.94 -9.93 -14.19
C SER A 107 17.53 -8.98 -13.15
N ALA A 108 17.02 -7.75 -13.04
CA ALA A 108 17.43 -6.79 -12.02
C ALA A 108 17.16 -7.32 -10.61
N ALA A 109 15.98 -7.89 -10.37
CA ALA A 109 15.61 -8.47 -9.09
C ALA A 109 16.50 -9.67 -8.73
N LEU A 110 16.77 -10.58 -9.66
CA LEU A 110 17.67 -11.72 -9.46
C LEU A 110 19.09 -11.27 -9.18
N THR A 111 19.59 -10.24 -9.88
CA THR A 111 20.92 -9.64 -9.66
C THR A 111 21.01 -9.04 -8.26
N ALA A 112 19.97 -8.37 -7.80
CA ALA A 112 19.89 -7.82 -6.45
C ALA A 112 19.82 -8.89 -5.36
N GLY A 113 19.53 -10.15 -5.72
CA GLY A 113 19.45 -11.26 -4.77
C GLY A 113 18.04 -11.70 -4.41
N VAL A 114 17.00 -11.15 -5.03
CA VAL A 114 15.62 -11.64 -4.86
C VAL A 114 15.51 -13.06 -5.36
N ARG A 115 14.79 -13.92 -4.62
CA ARG A 115 14.62 -15.33 -4.97
C ARG A 115 13.15 -15.78 -4.96
N THR A 116 12.25 -15.03 -4.35
CA THR A 116 10.82 -15.37 -4.25
C THR A 116 9.99 -14.46 -5.14
N PHE A 117 9.22 -15.05 -6.04
CA PHE A 117 8.39 -14.34 -7.02
C PHE A 117 6.98 -14.90 -7.03
N SER A 118 5.98 -14.03 -6.99
CA SER A 118 4.61 -14.40 -7.31
C SER A 118 4.42 -14.38 -8.83
N VAL A 119 3.85 -15.44 -9.40
CA VAL A 119 3.65 -15.60 -10.84
C VAL A 119 2.18 -15.66 -11.19
N GLU A 120 1.81 -14.93 -12.24
CA GLU A 120 0.41 -14.66 -12.59
C GLU A 120 -0.09 -15.53 -13.76
N SER A 121 0.81 -16.17 -14.50
CA SER A 121 0.49 -16.97 -15.67
C SER A 121 1.65 -17.89 -16.05
N LEU A 122 1.38 -18.88 -16.92
CA LEU A 122 2.41 -19.76 -17.46
C LEU A 122 3.47 -18.99 -18.27
N GLY A 123 3.08 -17.92 -18.97
CA GLY A 123 4.02 -17.04 -19.67
C GLY A 123 4.96 -16.28 -18.71
N ASP A 124 4.43 -15.81 -17.60
CA ASP A 124 5.21 -15.17 -16.54
C ASP A 124 6.18 -16.17 -15.87
N LEU A 125 5.70 -17.37 -15.56
CA LEU A 125 6.51 -18.45 -14.98
C LEU A 125 7.66 -18.86 -15.91
N ARG A 126 7.39 -19.05 -17.21
CA ARG A 126 8.42 -19.38 -18.22
C ARG A 126 9.47 -18.28 -18.36
N ARG A 127 9.03 -17.01 -18.30
CA ARG A 127 9.95 -15.86 -18.31
C ARG A 127 10.85 -15.86 -17.08
N LEU A 128 10.29 -16.10 -15.89
CA LEU A 128 11.05 -16.23 -14.65
C LEU A 128 12.08 -17.37 -14.75
N GLY A 129 11.68 -18.55 -15.22
CA GLY A 129 12.55 -19.70 -15.38
C GLY A 129 13.72 -19.44 -16.33
N ALA A 130 13.43 -18.87 -17.51
CA ALA A 130 14.46 -18.52 -18.49
C ALA A 130 15.47 -17.49 -17.92
N ARG A 131 15.01 -16.50 -17.18
CA ARG A 131 15.90 -15.52 -16.56
C ARG A 131 16.70 -16.12 -15.42
N SER A 132 16.10 -16.96 -14.59
CA SER A 132 16.80 -17.66 -13.50
C SER A 132 17.92 -18.54 -14.04
N ALA A 133 17.67 -19.29 -15.12
CA ALA A 133 18.69 -20.11 -15.77
C ALA A 133 19.87 -19.27 -16.31
N LEU A 134 19.58 -18.12 -16.96
CA LEU A 134 20.62 -17.19 -17.43
C LEU A 134 21.46 -16.61 -16.29
N HIS A 135 20.90 -16.44 -15.11
CA HIS A 135 21.62 -16.00 -13.90
C HIS A 135 22.26 -17.14 -13.11
N GLY A 136 22.21 -18.39 -13.60
CA GLY A 136 22.78 -19.55 -12.91
C GLY A 136 22.14 -19.82 -11.54
N THR A 137 20.85 -19.49 -11.39
CA THR A 137 20.11 -19.61 -10.11
C THR A 137 18.77 -20.29 -10.32
N THR A 138 18.14 -20.67 -9.22
CA THR A 138 16.76 -21.18 -9.19
C THR A 138 15.89 -20.20 -8.39
N ALA A 139 14.80 -19.73 -8.97
CA ALA A 139 13.85 -18.87 -8.26
C ALA A 139 12.72 -19.71 -7.63
N ASP A 140 12.23 -19.27 -6.48
CA ASP A 140 11.02 -19.77 -5.83
C ASP A 140 9.80 -19.07 -6.43
N ALA A 141 8.94 -19.84 -7.07
CA ALA A 141 7.69 -19.34 -7.65
C ALA A 141 6.52 -19.66 -6.73
N LEU A 142 5.77 -18.62 -6.36
CA LEU A 142 4.45 -18.75 -5.74
C LEU A 142 3.40 -18.67 -6.84
N ILE A 143 2.60 -19.70 -7.00
CA ILE A 143 1.50 -19.70 -7.95
C ILE A 143 0.41 -18.78 -7.42
N ARG A 144 0.15 -17.69 -8.10
CA ARG A 144 -0.96 -16.80 -7.72
C ARG A 144 -2.26 -17.35 -8.24
N VAL A 145 -3.21 -17.53 -7.33
CA VAL A 145 -4.51 -18.15 -7.64
C VAL A 145 -5.61 -17.09 -7.64
N ASN A 146 -6.33 -17.01 -8.76
CA ASN A 146 -7.58 -16.28 -8.88
C ASN A 146 -8.73 -17.23 -8.50
N SER A 147 -9.22 -17.14 -7.26
CA SER A 147 -10.26 -18.03 -6.74
C SER A 147 -11.62 -17.78 -7.40
N ALA A 148 -12.41 -18.83 -7.65
CA ALA A 148 -13.67 -18.80 -8.39
C ALA A 148 -14.79 -17.98 -7.73
N ALA A 149 -14.85 -17.90 -6.42
CA ALA A 149 -15.89 -17.18 -5.70
C ALA A 149 -15.36 -16.52 -4.42
N ALA A 150 -15.65 -15.24 -4.26
CA ALA A 150 -15.51 -14.55 -2.98
C ALA A 150 -16.83 -14.69 -2.21
N ALA A 151 -16.78 -15.20 -0.97
CA ALA A 151 -17.95 -15.31 -0.11
C ALA A 151 -18.43 -13.94 0.42
N ALA A 152 -17.58 -12.90 0.34
CA ALA A 152 -17.83 -11.62 0.97
C ALA A 152 -18.42 -10.54 0.03
N THR A 153 -19.31 -9.73 0.59
CA THR A 153 -19.82 -8.49 -0.01
C THR A 153 -18.85 -7.34 0.28
N THR A 154 -17.73 -7.24 -0.42
CA THR A 154 -16.78 -6.13 -0.27
C THR A 154 -16.83 -5.15 -1.43
N SER A 155 -16.40 -3.90 -1.18
CA SER A 155 -16.41 -2.85 -2.18
C SER A 155 -15.36 -3.02 -3.28
N ILE A 156 -14.33 -3.84 -3.07
CA ILE A 156 -13.26 -4.13 -4.05
C ILE A 156 -12.98 -5.64 -4.04
N ARG A 157 -13.52 -6.34 -5.06
CA ARG A 157 -13.17 -7.73 -5.33
C ARG A 157 -11.94 -7.79 -6.21
N MET A 158 -11.01 -8.69 -5.88
CA MET A 158 -9.79 -8.94 -6.65
C MET A 158 -9.82 -10.30 -7.35
N THR A 159 -10.83 -11.14 -7.05
CA THR A 159 -10.99 -12.52 -7.57
C THR A 159 -12.43 -12.79 -7.98
N GLY A 160 -12.66 -13.91 -8.69
CA GLY A 160 -14.01 -14.34 -9.11
C GLY A 160 -14.55 -13.61 -10.34
N THR A 161 -13.73 -12.80 -11.00
CA THR A 161 -14.04 -12.15 -12.29
C THR A 161 -12.81 -12.23 -13.19
N PRO A 162 -12.97 -12.21 -14.52
CA PRO A 162 -11.83 -12.12 -15.43
C PRO A 162 -10.94 -10.92 -15.08
N SER A 163 -9.66 -11.17 -14.86
CA SER A 163 -8.69 -10.15 -14.51
C SER A 163 -7.28 -10.51 -14.99
N GLN A 164 -6.37 -9.56 -14.94
CA GLN A 164 -4.95 -9.77 -15.23
C GLN A 164 -4.20 -10.51 -14.11
N PHE A 165 -4.85 -10.86 -13.01
CA PHE A 165 -4.21 -11.40 -11.82
C PHE A 165 -4.48 -12.89 -11.64
N GLY A 166 -3.38 -13.64 -11.53
CA GLY A 166 -3.37 -15.05 -11.14
C GLY A 166 -3.89 -16.03 -12.18
N PHE A 167 -3.63 -17.28 -11.92
CA PHE A 167 -4.22 -18.41 -12.64
C PHE A 167 -5.65 -18.63 -12.14
N ASP A 168 -6.59 -18.83 -13.06
CA ASP A 168 -7.95 -19.20 -12.68
C ASP A 168 -7.94 -20.58 -12.02
N ALA A 169 -8.55 -20.67 -10.84
CA ALA A 169 -8.51 -21.89 -10.02
C ALA A 169 -9.08 -23.10 -10.76
N GLU A 170 -10.13 -22.90 -11.59
CA GLU A 170 -10.84 -23.96 -12.29
C GLU A 170 -9.99 -24.65 -13.37
N GLY A 171 -9.05 -23.94 -13.99
CA GLY A 171 -8.19 -24.47 -15.05
C GLY A 171 -6.78 -24.82 -14.59
N LEU A 172 -6.46 -24.58 -13.32
CA LEU A 172 -5.08 -24.69 -12.83
C LEU A 172 -4.57 -26.15 -12.86
N SER A 173 -5.42 -27.12 -12.53
CA SER A 173 -5.08 -28.55 -12.55
C SER A 173 -4.57 -29.01 -13.92
N ASP A 174 -5.20 -28.52 -15.00
CA ASP A 174 -4.80 -28.87 -16.36
C ASP A 174 -3.42 -28.32 -16.74
N LEU A 175 -3.02 -27.21 -16.13
CA LEU A 175 -1.73 -26.54 -16.36
C LEU A 175 -0.58 -27.10 -15.52
N LEU A 176 -0.85 -27.91 -14.49
CA LEU A 176 0.19 -28.41 -13.59
C LEU A 176 1.32 -29.17 -14.30
N PRO A 177 1.06 -30.01 -15.34
CA PRO A 177 2.15 -30.64 -16.07
C PRO A 177 3.10 -29.63 -16.73
N GLU A 178 2.56 -28.56 -17.32
CA GLU A 178 3.34 -27.51 -17.96
C GLU A 178 4.09 -26.65 -16.93
N ILE A 179 3.45 -26.35 -15.80
CA ILE A 179 4.08 -25.62 -14.68
C ILE A 179 5.29 -26.38 -14.14
N ARG A 180 5.15 -27.70 -13.93
CA ARG A 180 6.24 -28.58 -13.45
C ARG A 180 7.39 -28.74 -14.46
N ALA A 181 7.12 -28.57 -15.74
CA ALA A 181 8.12 -28.68 -16.80
C ALA A 181 8.98 -27.43 -16.97
N VAL A 182 8.68 -26.33 -16.29
CA VAL A 182 9.46 -25.08 -16.40
C VAL A 182 10.76 -25.23 -15.62
N GLU A 183 11.90 -25.16 -16.32
CA GLU A 183 13.23 -25.16 -15.74
C GLU A 183 13.61 -23.81 -15.13
N GLY A 184 14.58 -23.81 -14.21
CA GLY A 184 15.11 -22.59 -13.57
C GLY A 184 14.23 -22.04 -12.44
N ILE A 185 13.11 -22.72 -12.13
CA ILE A 185 12.23 -22.39 -11.00
C ILE A 185 11.99 -23.59 -10.10
N ARG A 186 11.54 -23.32 -8.91
CA ARG A 186 10.92 -24.28 -8.02
C ARG A 186 9.54 -23.75 -7.66
N VAL A 187 8.47 -24.51 -7.86
CA VAL A 187 7.16 -24.19 -7.30
C VAL A 187 7.26 -24.31 -5.79
N ALA A 188 7.33 -23.18 -5.11
CA ALA A 188 7.60 -23.10 -3.68
C ALA A 188 6.33 -22.88 -2.86
N GLY A 189 5.23 -22.48 -3.49
CA GLY A 189 4.03 -22.20 -2.73
C GLY A 189 2.91 -21.58 -3.55
N ALA A 190 1.99 -20.96 -2.83
CA ALA A 190 0.83 -20.28 -3.38
C ALA A 190 0.70 -18.86 -2.84
N HIS A 191 0.13 -17.99 -3.66
CA HIS A 191 -0.22 -16.63 -3.32
C HIS A 191 -1.68 -16.36 -3.67
N PHE A 192 -2.41 -15.79 -2.74
CA PHE A 192 -3.80 -15.38 -2.92
C PHE A 192 -3.96 -13.91 -2.57
N PHE A 193 -4.89 -13.24 -3.22
CA PHE A 193 -5.25 -11.87 -2.87
C PHE A 193 -6.73 -11.62 -3.16
N PRO A 194 -7.64 -12.18 -2.34
CA PRO A 194 -9.07 -12.25 -2.68
C PRO A 194 -9.78 -10.91 -2.60
N LEU A 195 -9.41 -10.05 -1.68
CA LEU A 195 -10.13 -8.81 -1.41
C LEU A 195 -9.20 -7.66 -0.98
N SER A 196 -9.72 -6.44 -1.00
CA SER A 196 -9.03 -5.24 -0.50
C SER A 196 -9.97 -4.36 0.30
N ASN A 197 -9.44 -3.74 1.36
CA ASN A 197 -10.12 -2.75 2.20
C ASN A 197 -11.41 -3.27 2.85
N SER A 198 -11.37 -4.47 3.45
CA SER A 198 -12.47 -5.03 4.23
C SER A 198 -12.53 -4.39 5.62
N LYS A 199 -13.64 -3.68 5.89
CA LYS A 199 -13.90 -3.09 7.22
C LYS A 199 -14.55 -4.08 8.17
N ASP A 200 -15.19 -5.12 7.63
CA ASP A 200 -15.88 -6.16 8.38
C ASP A 200 -14.96 -7.34 8.66
N GLU A 201 -14.73 -7.62 9.95
CA GLU A 201 -13.85 -8.70 10.39
C GLU A 201 -14.37 -10.08 9.97
N ALA A 202 -15.67 -10.31 10.06
CA ALA A 202 -16.24 -11.61 9.71
C ALA A 202 -16.05 -11.93 8.22
N SER A 203 -16.23 -10.95 7.35
CA SER A 203 -15.93 -11.07 5.92
C SER A 203 -14.46 -11.36 5.64
N LEU A 204 -13.55 -10.68 6.36
CA LEU A 204 -12.10 -10.91 6.22
C LEU A 204 -11.72 -12.32 6.65
N ILE A 205 -12.25 -12.78 7.78
CA ILE A 205 -12.06 -14.15 8.30
C ILE A 205 -12.54 -15.18 7.28
N ALA A 206 -13.76 -15.03 6.77
CA ALA A 206 -14.35 -15.97 5.82
C ALA A 206 -13.49 -16.12 4.54
N GLU A 207 -12.98 -15.01 4.02
CA GLU A 207 -12.11 -15.03 2.85
C GLU A 207 -10.75 -15.69 3.11
N PHE A 208 -10.12 -15.41 4.24
CA PHE A 208 -8.89 -16.08 4.60
C PHE A 208 -9.08 -17.59 4.83
N GLN A 209 -10.20 -17.98 5.45
CA GLN A 209 -10.53 -19.39 5.62
C GLN A 209 -10.74 -20.10 4.28
N GLU A 210 -11.42 -19.47 3.32
CA GLU A 210 -11.57 -20.06 1.98
C GLU A 210 -10.25 -20.09 1.22
N THR A 211 -9.41 -19.08 1.38
CA THR A 211 -8.04 -19.05 0.85
C THR A 211 -7.22 -20.23 1.38
N ILE A 212 -7.24 -20.49 2.67
CA ILE A 212 -6.51 -21.61 3.30
C ILE A 212 -7.02 -22.95 2.77
N ARG A 213 -8.35 -23.14 2.63
CA ARG A 213 -8.94 -24.35 2.04
C ARG A 213 -8.53 -24.51 0.56
N GLY A 214 -8.53 -23.41 -0.20
CA GLY A 214 -8.08 -23.41 -1.60
C GLY A 214 -6.61 -23.78 -1.72
N ALA A 215 -5.77 -23.29 -0.85
CA ALA A 215 -4.35 -23.63 -0.81
C ALA A 215 -4.12 -25.11 -0.48
N ALA A 216 -4.89 -25.68 0.44
CA ALA A 216 -4.80 -27.10 0.77
C ALA A 216 -5.22 -28.00 -0.41
N ARG A 217 -6.25 -27.61 -1.17
CA ARG A 217 -6.60 -28.31 -2.43
C ARG A 217 -5.46 -28.25 -3.44
N LEU A 218 -4.88 -27.06 -3.63
CA LEU A 218 -3.76 -26.89 -4.56
C LEU A 218 -2.53 -27.71 -4.12
N GLU A 219 -2.22 -27.76 -2.84
CA GLU A 219 -1.12 -28.58 -2.32
C GLU A 219 -1.34 -30.07 -2.65
N ALA A 220 -2.54 -30.57 -2.46
CA ALA A 220 -2.89 -31.95 -2.81
C ALA A 220 -2.73 -32.24 -4.33
N GLU A 221 -3.13 -31.30 -5.19
CA GLU A 221 -2.96 -31.41 -6.64
C GLU A 221 -1.50 -31.30 -7.07
N LEU A 222 -0.70 -30.45 -6.43
CA LEU A 222 0.74 -30.35 -6.65
C LEU A 222 1.47 -31.64 -6.21
N GLY A 223 0.95 -32.36 -5.24
CA GLY A 223 1.56 -33.57 -4.70
C GLY A 223 2.88 -33.32 -3.93
N THR A 224 3.16 -32.05 -3.58
CA THR A 224 4.34 -31.64 -2.83
C THR A 224 3.96 -30.57 -1.83
N PRO A 225 4.49 -30.59 -0.58
CA PRO A 225 4.17 -29.59 0.41
C PRO A 225 4.51 -28.17 -0.06
N LEU A 226 3.62 -27.22 0.22
CA LEU A 226 3.91 -25.80 0.07
C LEU A 226 4.97 -25.40 1.09
N ARG A 227 5.92 -24.56 0.67
CA ARG A 227 6.94 -23.97 1.56
C ARG A 227 6.51 -22.61 2.09
N LEU A 228 5.80 -21.85 1.28
CA LEU A 228 5.26 -20.55 1.62
C LEU A 228 3.81 -20.45 1.10
N LEU A 229 2.90 -20.09 1.97
CA LEU A 229 1.53 -19.75 1.65
C LEU A 229 1.28 -18.29 2.02
N ASP A 230 1.15 -17.43 1.00
CA ASP A 230 0.71 -16.06 1.17
C ASP A 230 -0.81 -15.98 0.99
N ILE A 231 -1.51 -15.70 2.08
CA ILE A 231 -2.98 -15.60 2.08
C ILE A 231 -3.48 -14.23 1.62
N GLY A 232 -2.56 -13.31 1.26
CA GLY A 232 -2.87 -11.97 0.82
C GLY A 232 -3.19 -10.99 1.95
N GLY A 233 -3.91 -9.95 1.60
CA GLY A 233 -4.21 -8.85 2.50
C GLY A 233 -5.71 -8.59 2.64
N GLY A 234 -6.05 -7.31 2.67
CA GLY A 234 -7.45 -6.88 2.77
C GLY A 234 -7.73 -6.00 3.98
N PHE A 235 -6.77 -5.81 4.87
CA PHE A 235 -6.89 -4.99 6.07
C PHE A 235 -7.22 -3.53 5.73
N ALA A 236 -8.33 -3.02 6.27
CA ALA A 236 -8.84 -1.71 5.97
C ALA A 236 -8.18 -0.61 6.80
N ALA A 237 -8.16 0.59 6.24
CA ALA A 237 -7.94 1.84 6.97
C ALA A 237 -8.83 2.92 6.39
N PRO A 238 -9.20 3.95 7.17
CA PRO A 238 -9.85 5.13 6.62
C PRO A 238 -8.94 5.81 5.60
N TYR A 239 -9.53 6.48 4.60
CA TYR A 239 -8.78 7.20 3.58
C TYR A 239 -9.37 8.57 3.34
N SER A 240 -8.57 9.61 3.49
CA SER A 240 -8.91 11.04 3.34
C SER A 240 -10.08 11.55 4.19
N VAL A 241 -10.53 10.76 5.14
CA VAL A 241 -11.58 11.12 6.11
C VAL A 241 -11.10 10.80 7.54
N PRO A 242 -11.58 11.50 8.56
CA PRO A 242 -11.31 11.15 9.95
C PRO A 242 -11.77 9.73 10.28
N GLY A 243 -11.08 9.07 11.21
CA GLY A 243 -11.43 7.73 11.64
C GLY A 243 -10.21 6.98 12.16
N ALA A 244 -10.47 5.84 12.81
CA ALA A 244 -9.45 4.92 13.29
C ALA A 244 -9.42 3.65 12.43
N ARG A 245 -8.30 2.92 12.47
CA ARG A 245 -8.18 1.59 11.89
C ARG A 245 -9.15 0.62 12.55
N PRO A 246 -9.71 -0.37 11.81
CA PRO A 246 -10.44 -1.48 12.43
C PRO A 246 -9.55 -2.28 13.39
N VAL A 247 -10.17 -2.84 14.41
CA VAL A 247 -9.55 -3.80 15.33
C VAL A 247 -10.08 -5.19 14.99
N TYR A 248 -9.19 -6.16 14.86
CA TYR A 248 -9.52 -7.54 14.50
C TYR A 248 -9.34 -8.44 15.72
N GLY A 249 -10.39 -8.57 16.55
CA GLY A 249 -10.33 -9.27 17.83
C GLY A 249 -10.42 -10.80 17.74
N ASN A 250 -11.07 -11.33 16.71
CA ASN A 250 -11.33 -12.76 16.52
C ASN A 250 -10.41 -13.39 15.45
N LEU A 251 -9.77 -12.59 14.63
CA LEU A 251 -9.02 -13.02 13.43
C LEU A 251 -7.98 -14.09 13.77
N ARG A 252 -7.17 -13.87 14.79
CA ARG A 252 -6.12 -14.81 15.21
C ARG A 252 -6.68 -16.20 15.49
N ALA A 253 -7.66 -16.31 16.35
CA ALA A 253 -8.22 -17.59 16.78
C ALA A 253 -8.86 -18.36 15.61
N GLU A 254 -9.55 -17.64 14.72
CA GLU A 254 -10.20 -18.25 13.56
C GLU A 254 -9.19 -18.73 12.50
N LEU A 255 -8.11 -17.97 12.30
CA LEU A 255 -7.01 -18.40 11.42
C LEU A 255 -6.27 -19.62 11.97
N GLU A 256 -5.92 -19.61 13.26
CA GLU A 256 -5.25 -20.72 13.91
C GLU A 256 -6.10 -21.99 13.81
N ARG A 257 -7.40 -21.93 14.09
CA ARG A 257 -8.31 -23.06 13.97
C ARG A 257 -8.32 -23.64 12.55
N THR A 258 -8.41 -22.80 11.54
CA THR A 258 -8.47 -23.24 10.14
C THR A 258 -7.14 -23.81 9.66
N LEU A 259 -6.02 -23.20 10.07
CA LEU A 259 -4.68 -23.72 9.75
C LEU A 259 -4.38 -25.05 10.43
N ASP A 260 -4.82 -25.24 11.69
CA ASP A 260 -4.66 -26.50 12.40
C ASP A 260 -5.39 -27.65 11.71
N GLU A 261 -6.54 -27.37 11.07
CA GLU A 261 -7.31 -28.35 10.31
C GLU A 261 -6.64 -28.72 8.97
N HIS A 262 -6.09 -27.74 8.25
CA HIS A 262 -5.67 -27.93 6.86
C HIS A 262 -4.15 -28.06 6.68
N PHE A 263 -3.35 -27.46 7.56
CA PHE A 263 -1.89 -27.46 7.53
C PHE A 263 -1.31 -27.75 8.93
N PRO A 264 -1.40 -28.97 9.45
CA PRO A 264 -1.07 -29.27 10.87
C PRO A 264 0.36 -28.89 11.30
N GLN A 265 1.27 -28.73 10.35
CA GLN A 265 2.68 -28.39 10.61
C GLN A 265 2.98 -26.89 10.43
N TRP A 266 1.98 -26.03 10.21
CA TRP A 266 2.21 -24.61 9.95
C TRP A 266 2.94 -23.88 11.08
N ARG A 267 2.74 -24.30 12.35
CA ARG A 267 3.47 -23.71 13.48
C ARG A 267 4.98 -24.06 13.47
N GLN A 268 5.39 -25.09 12.74
CA GLN A 268 6.77 -25.44 12.48
C GLN A 268 7.31 -24.83 11.17
N GLY A 269 6.51 -23.97 10.51
CA GLY A 269 6.86 -23.29 9.26
C GLY A 269 6.68 -24.16 8.01
N VAL A 270 5.79 -25.16 8.05
CA VAL A 270 5.46 -26.01 6.90
C VAL A 270 3.95 -26.03 6.67
N PRO A 271 3.48 -25.19 5.76
CA PRO A 271 4.17 -24.06 5.12
C PRO A 271 4.44 -22.88 6.07
N GLU A 272 5.42 -22.05 5.75
CA GLU A 272 5.48 -20.70 6.28
C GLU A 272 4.21 -19.95 5.83
N ILE A 273 3.49 -19.35 6.77
CA ILE A 273 2.27 -18.60 6.46
C ILE A 273 2.60 -17.11 6.43
N ALA A 274 2.19 -16.45 5.35
CA ALA A 274 2.37 -15.02 5.19
C ALA A 274 1.04 -14.32 4.90
N CYS A 275 1.00 -13.03 5.20
CA CYS A 275 -0.05 -12.12 4.74
C CYS A 275 0.56 -10.78 4.35
N GLU A 276 -0.19 -10.02 3.56
CA GLU A 276 0.20 -8.72 3.04
C GLU A 276 -0.59 -7.58 3.69
N SER A 277 0.05 -6.46 3.94
CA SER A 277 -0.65 -5.25 4.32
C SER A 277 0.08 -4.01 3.77
N GLY A 278 -0.67 -3.13 3.16
CA GLY A 278 -0.20 -1.81 2.74
C GLY A 278 -0.94 -0.72 3.49
N ARG A 279 -2.18 -0.47 3.08
CA ARG A 279 -3.04 0.62 3.58
C ARG A 279 -3.16 0.67 5.11
N TYR A 280 -3.36 -0.47 5.76
CA TYR A 280 -3.52 -0.54 7.21
C TYR A 280 -2.29 -0.03 7.94
N LEU A 281 -1.09 -0.37 7.44
CA LEU A 281 0.17 -0.07 8.11
C LEU A 281 0.56 1.39 8.04
N VAL A 282 0.21 2.10 6.95
CA VAL A 282 0.67 3.47 6.75
C VAL A 282 -0.46 4.48 6.57
N GLY A 283 -1.71 4.05 6.33
CA GLY A 283 -2.80 4.94 5.94
C GLY A 283 -3.06 6.08 6.93
N ASP A 284 -3.18 5.76 8.21
CA ASP A 284 -3.50 6.73 9.26
C ASP A 284 -2.27 7.47 9.82
N SER A 285 -1.07 7.08 9.40
CA SER A 285 0.15 7.79 9.79
C SER A 285 0.34 9.10 9.04
N GLY A 286 -0.30 9.24 7.86
CA GLY A 286 -0.07 10.36 6.97
C GLY A 286 -1.19 11.40 6.97
N ARG A 287 -0.82 12.67 6.88
CA ARG A 287 -1.70 13.79 6.57
C ARG A 287 -1.11 14.66 5.48
N LEU A 288 -1.97 15.22 4.63
CA LEU A 288 -1.61 16.24 3.64
C LEU A 288 -1.95 17.61 4.22
N LEU A 289 -0.97 18.50 4.26
CA LEU A 289 -1.15 19.91 4.57
C LEU A 289 -1.15 20.69 3.26
N THR A 290 -2.17 21.53 3.08
CA THR A 290 -2.35 22.36 1.89
C THR A 290 -2.85 23.73 2.28
N THR A 291 -2.47 24.74 1.50
CA THR A 291 -2.84 26.14 1.75
C THR A 291 -3.92 26.61 0.80
N VAL A 292 -4.89 27.33 1.31
CA VAL A 292 -5.90 28.02 0.50
C VAL A 292 -5.22 29.18 -0.24
N THR A 293 -5.16 29.11 -1.56
CA THR A 293 -4.57 30.16 -2.41
C THR A 293 -5.58 31.24 -2.82
N ASN A 294 -6.84 30.84 -2.93
CA ASN A 294 -7.92 31.75 -3.34
C ASN A 294 -9.28 31.23 -2.86
N VAL A 295 -10.20 32.15 -2.62
CA VAL A 295 -11.61 31.85 -2.32
C VAL A 295 -12.50 32.64 -3.28
N LYS A 296 -13.45 31.97 -3.91
CA LYS A 296 -14.39 32.63 -4.83
C LYS A 296 -15.81 32.12 -4.69
N GLN A 297 -16.76 32.99 -4.94
CA GLN A 297 -18.17 32.66 -5.13
C GLN A 297 -18.48 32.47 -6.62
N SER A 298 -19.14 31.36 -6.96
CA SER A 298 -19.61 31.16 -8.32
C SER A 298 -20.96 30.45 -8.31
N ARG A 299 -21.96 31.08 -8.85
CA ARG A 299 -23.35 30.57 -9.00
C ARG A 299 -23.89 29.96 -7.71
N GLY A 300 -23.73 30.68 -6.59
CA GLY A 300 -24.23 30.29 -5.27
C GLY A 300 -23.36 29.22 -4.56
N ARG A 301 -22.17 28.87 -5.07
CA ARG A 301 -21.24 27.95 -4.44
C ARG A 301 -19.97 28.67 -4.03
N THR A 302 -19.44 28.29 -2.86
CA THR A 302 -18.12 28.71 -2.37
C THR A 302 -17.07 27.72 -2.85
N PHE A 303 -16.01 28.22 -3.50
CA PHE A 303 -14.84 27.47 -3.88
C PHE A 303 -13.64 27.95 -3.08
N ALA A 304 -12.96 27.04 -2.42
CA ALA A 304 -11.61 27.25 -1.93
C ALA A 304 -10.62 26.56 -2.90
N VAL A 305 -9.78 27.36 -3.52
CA VAL A 305 -8.72 26.87 -4.40
C VAL A 305 -7.48 26.63 -3.56
N LEU A 306 -6.97 25.42 -3.61
CA LEU A 306 -5.82 24.95 -2.84
C LEU A 306 -4.56 24.91 -3.72
N ASP A 307 -3.40 24.87 -3.11
CA ASP A 307 -2.14 24.57 -3.81
C ASP A 307 -1.95 23.05 -4.04
N ALA A 308 -2.74 22.21 -3.38
CA ALA A 308 -2.85 20.76 -3.61
C ALA A 308 -4.10 20.41 -4.42
N GLY A 309 -4.00 19.44 -5.32
CA GLY A 309 -5.09 18.88 -6.10
C GLY A 309 -4.89 17.39 -6.38
N ILE A 310 -5.53 16.87 -7.43
CA ILE A 310 -5.37 15.46 -7.84
C ILE A 310 -3.95 15.14 -8.31
N ASN A 311 -3.10 16.13 -8.50
CA ASN A 311 -1.67 15.92 -8.73
C ASN A 311 -0.92 15.51 -7.47
N THR A 312 -1.44 15.80 -6.29
CA THR A 312 -0.82 15.47 -5.00
C THR A 312 -1.60 14.39 -4.24
N LEU A 313 -2.91 14.34 -4.40
CA LEU A 313 -3.82 13.38 -3.77
C LEU A 313 -4.92 12.98 -4.76
N GLY A 314 -4.60 12.12 -5.70
CA GLY A 314 -5.51 11.71 -6.76
C GLY A 314 -5.52 10.22 -7.07
N GLY A 315 -4.58 9.47 -6.51
CA GLY A 315 -4.32 8.09 -6.90
C GLY A 315 -5.49 7.14 -6.74
N MET A 316 -6.27 7.28 -5.69
CA MET A 316 -7.44 6.42 -5.49
C MET A 316 -8.61 6.79 -6.42
N ALA A 317 -8.68 8.02 -6.91
CA ALA A 317 -9.67 8.43 -7.91
C ALA A 317 -9.32 7.91 -9.31
N GLY A 318 -8.01 7.76 -9.63
CA GLY A 318 -7.51 7.26 -10.91
C GLY A 318 -7.44 5.75 -11.05
N LEU A 319 -7.58 4.97 -9.97
CA LEU A 319 -7.51 3.51 -9.99
C LEU A 319 -8.80 2.83 -10.51
N GLY A 320 -9.38 3.35 -11.59
CA GLY A 320 -10.53 2.75 -12.27
C GLY A 320 -11.87 2.94 -11.56
N ARG A 321 -11.97 3.88 -10.62
CA ARG A 321 -13.22 4.18 -9.94
C ARG A 321 -13.78 5.53 -10.37
N LEU A 322 -15.05 5.49 -10.77
CA LEU A 322 -15.84 6.65 -11.16
C LEU A 322 -16.26 7.56 -9.99
N LEU A 323 -15.94 7.20 -8.75
CA LEU A 323 -16.29 8.00 -7.58
C LEU A 323 -15.22 9.06 -7.37
N PRO A 324 -15.60 10.34 -7.39
CA PRO A 324 -14.69 11.42 -7.06
C PRO A 324 -14.15 11.24 -5.64
N LEU A 325 -12.89 11.59 -5.45
CA LEU A 325 -12.29 11.70 -4.12
C LEU A 325 -13.12 12.71 -3.33
N SER A 326 -13.51 12.35 -2.11
CA SER A 326 -14.12 13.28 -1.16
C SER A 326 -13.25 13.30 0.09
N VAL A 327 -12.58 14.43 0.31
CA VAL A 327 -11.81 14.65 1.53
C VAL A 327 -12.69 15.33 2.58
N GLU A 328 -12.53 14.89 3.82
CA GLU A 328 -13.07 15.56 4.99
C GLU A 328 -11.90 16.17 5.77
N PRO A 329 -11.62 17.46 5.59
CA PRO A 329 -10.52 18.10 6.30
C PRO A 329 -10.82 18.17 7.80
N LYS A 330 -9.78 18.11 8.62
CA LYS A 330 -9.90 18.57 9.99
C LYS A 330 -10.03 20.08 9.95
N ALA A 331 -11.04 20.62 10.61
CA ALA A 331 -11.18 22.06 10.80
C ALA A 331 -9.91 22.58 11.50
N GLY A 332 -9.18 23.48 10.85
CA GLY A 332 -8.15 24.25 11.51
C GLY A 332 -8.79 25.04 12.65
N ARG A 333 -8.15 25.13 13.79
CA ARG A 333 -8.58 26.05 14.86
C ARG A 333 -8.47 27.45 14.27
N GLY A 334 -9.60 28.14 14.18
CA GLY A 334 -9.56 29.59 14.06
C GLY A 334 -8.80 30.15 15.24
N SER A 335 -8.00 31.15 15.03
CA SER A 335 -7.09 31.74 16.01
C SER A 335 -7.75 32.25 17.32
N ASP A 336 -9.07 32.20 17.45
CA ASP A 336 -9.78 32.83 18.57
C ASP A 336 -10.87 31.97 19.25
N GLY A 337 -10.88 30.65 19.01
CA GLY A 337 -11.72 29.74 19.84
C GLY A 337 -13.24 29.88 19.73
N GLU A 338 -13.78 30.73 18.87
CA GLU A 338 -15.19 30.87 18.61
C GLU A 338 -15.66 29.80 17.63
N ALA A 339 -16.78 29.16 17.94
CA ALA A 339 -17.48 28.27 17.02
C ALA A 339 -17.99 29.11 15.83
N THR A 340 -17.23 29.09 14.72
CA THR A 340 -17.66 29.73 13.48
C THR A 340 -18.66 28.83 12.79
N ASP A 341 -19.73 29.43 12.21
CA ASP A 341 -20.71 28.71 11.42
C ASP A 341 -20.02 27.95 10.28
N GLU A 342 -20.23 26.65 10.22
CA GLU A 342 -19.72 25.83 9.11
C GLU A 342 -20.51 26.14 7.83
N VAL A 343 -19.78 26.27 6.74
CA VAL A 343 -20.33 26.41 5.39
C VAL A 343 -19.97 25.22 4.51
N VAL A 344 -20.74 25.01 3.46
CA VAL A 344 -20.40 23.99 2.45
C VAL A 344 -19.47 24.61 1.42
N VAL A 345 -18.29 24.02 1.25
CA VAL A 345 -17.22 24.50 0.39
C VAL A 345 -16.83 23.42 -0.63
N THR A 346 -16.63 23.80 -1.88
CA THR A 346 -15.96 22.96 -2.87
C THR A 346 -14.45 23.19 -2.77
N LEU A 347 -13.69 22.14 -2.45
CA LEU A 347 -12.24 22.16 -2.42
C LEU A 347 -11.70 21.82 -3.81
N ALA A 348 -11.14 22.80 -4.51
CA ALA A 348 -10.59 22.68 -5.84
C ALA A 348 -9.07 22.77 -5.79
N GLY A 349 -8.39 21.96 -6.60
CA GLY A 349 -6.94 22.04 -6.76
C GLY A 349 -6.51 23.11 -7.78
N PRO A 350 -5.20 23.19 -8.01
CA PRO A 350 -4.60 24.25 -8.85
C PRO A 350 -4.51 23.89 -10.34
N LEU A 351 -5.06 22.76 -10.77
CA LEU A 351 -4.88 22.28 -12.14
C LEU A 351 -5.93 22.85 -13.10
N CYS A 352 -5.55 23.00 -14.36
CA CYS A 352 -6.42 23.53 -15.42
C CYS A 352 -7.38 22.45 -15.97
N THR A 353 -8.07 21.74 -15.06
CA THR A 353 -9.09 20.75 -15.42
C THR A 353 -10.27 20.80 -14.45
N PRO A 354 -11.52 20.68 -14.93
CA PRO A 354 -12.71 20.64 -14.08
C PRO A 354 -12.74 19.46 -13.10
N GLY A 355 -11.95 18.42 -13.36
CA GLY A 355 -11.82 17.23 -12.51
C GLY A 355 -10.93 17.42 -11.29
N ASP A 356 -10.24 18.56 -11.17
CA ASP A 356 -9.34 18.82 -10.05
C ASP A 356 -10.10 19.28 -8.81
N LEU A 357 -10.81 18.35 -8.21
CA LEU A 357 -11.65 18.56 -7.04
C LEU A 357 -11.30 17.52 -5.97
N LEU A 358 -10.91 17.98 -4.79
CA LEU A 358 -10.67 17.13 -3.62
C LEU A 358 -11.96 16.89 -2.81
N SER A 359 -12.90 17.84 -2.82
CA SER A 359 -14.24 17.66 -2.26
C SER A 359 -15.24 18.59 -2.93
N ARG A 360 -16.47 18.10 -3.15
CA ARG A 360 -17.57 18.91 -3.70
C ARG A 360 -18.39 19.58 -2.62
N SER A 361 -18.29 19.13 -1.37
CA SER A 361 -19.18 19.52 -0.27
C SER A 361 -18.53 19.36 1.10
N ALA A 362 -17.27 19.79 1.24
CA ALA A 362 -16.61 19.82 2.54
C ALA A 362 -17.35 20.80 3.48
N ARG A 363 -17.58 20.37 4.72
CA ARG A 363 -18.10 21.25 5.78
C ARG A 363 -16.92 21.79 6.57
N MET A 364 -16.84 23.11 6.66
CA MET A 364 -15.71 23.77 7.34
C MET A 364 -16.06 25.24 7.62
N PRO A 365 -15.36 25.92 8.53
CA PRO A 365 -15.42 27.37 8.67
C PRO A 365 -15.18 28.06 7.32
N VAL A 366 -15.68 29.30 7.16
CA VAL A 366 -15.47 30.07 5.93
C VAL A 366 -13.97 30.23 5.66
N PRO A 367 -13.43 29.60 4.58
CA PRO A 367 -12.00 29.63 4.31
C PRO A 367 -11.52 31.01 3.87
N ARG A 368 -10.27 31.31 4.16
CA ARG A 368 -9.58 32.54 3.73
C ARG A 368 -8.29 32.18 3.00
N PRO A 369 -7.83 32.98 2.05
CA PRO A 369 -6.48 32.81 1.50
C PRO A 369 -5.43 32.83 2.60
N GLY A 370 -4.53 31.84 2.58
CA GLY A 370 -3.52 31.62 3.61
C GLY A 370 -3.91 30.58 4.67
N ASP A 371 -5.19 30.20 4.79
CA ASP A 371 -5.59 29.15 5.72
C ASP A 371 -4.95 27.80 5.36
N VAL A 372 -4.52 27.07 6.38
CA VAL A 372 -3.99 25.72 6.24
C VAL A 372 -5.10 24.70 6.43
N ILE A 373 -5.21 23.77 5.51
CA ILE A 373 -6.14 22.65 5.55
C ILE A 373 -5.35 21.35 5.71
N ALA A 374 -5.72 20.54 6.71
CA ALA A 374 -5.14 19.23 6.94
C ALA A 374 -6.11 18.13 6.47
N VAL A 375 -5.69 17.29 5.51
CA VAL A 375 -6.42 16.10 5.08
C VAL A 375 -5.84 14.89 5.79
N PRO A 376 -6.59 14.21 6.67
CA PRO A 376 -6.10 13.09 7.47
C PRO A 376 -6.08 11.77 6.68
N ASN A 377 -5.38 10.78 7.23
CA ASN A 377 -5.41 9.37 6.79
C ASN A 377 -5.04 9.18 5.30
N VAL A 378 -4.02 9.88 4.84
CA VAL A 378 -3.50 9.83 3.47
C VAL A 378 -2.06 9.33 3.39
N GLY A 379 -1.62 8.54 4.38
CA GLY A 379 -0.29 7.94 4.39
C GLY A 379 -0.11 6.83 3.34
N ALA A 380 -1.22 6.27 2.82
CA ALA A 380 -1.22 5.33 1.71
C ALA A 380 -1.74 6.00 0.44
N TYR A 381 -1.19 5.62 -0.72
CA TYR A 381 -1.64 6.07 -2.05
C TYR A 381 -1.68 7.61 -2.18
N GLY A 382 -0.67 8.26 -1.63
CA GLY A 382 -0.46 9.70 -1.70
C GLY A 382 0.29 10.10 -2.98
N PRO A 383 1.48 10.74 -2.88
CA PRO A 383 2.19 11.31 -4.03
C PRO A 383 2.45 10.31 -5.15
N THR A 384 2.99 9.14 -4.82
CA THR A 384 3.42 8.12 -5.80
C THR A 384 2.28 7.48 -6.59
N ALA A 385 1.05 7.60 -6.11
CA ALA A 385 -0.15 7.14 -6.81
C ALA A 385 -0.94 8.29 -7.47
N SER A 386 -0.38 9.50 -7.55
CA SER A 386 -1.04 10.71 -8.04
C SER A 386 -0.46 11.20 -9.36
N LEU A 387 -1.09 12.20 -9.98
CA LEU A 387 -0.68 12.78 -11.26
C LEU A 387 0.48 13.79 -11.09
N LEU A 388 1.57 13.37 -10.44
CA LEU A 388 2.66 14.26 -10.02
C LEU A 388 3.28 15.08 -11.18
N LEU A 389 3.31 14.54 -12.39
CA LEU A 389 3.93 15.21 -13.54
C LEU A 389 2.98 16.16 -14.27
N PHE A 390 1.68 16.16 -13.92
CA PHE A 390 0.70 16.96 -14.65
C PHE A 390 0.94 18.45 -14.41
N LEU A 391 0.97 19.22 -15.50
CA LEU A 391 1.31 20.65 -15.57
C LEU A 391 2.72 21.02 -15.03
N GLY A 392 3.62 20.05 -14.83
CA GLY A 392 4.97 20.33 -14.34
C GLY A 392 5.04 20.96 -12.95
N ARG A 393 4.01 20.78 -12.13
CA ARG A 393 4.02 21.30 -10.75
C ARG A 393 5.01 20.52 -9.90
N PRO A 394 5.71 21.18 -8.95
CA PRO A 394 6.57 20.49 -8.00
C PRO A 394 5.78 19.45 -7.20
N ALA A 395 6.40 18.31 -6.92
CA ALA A 395 5.86 17.35 -5.98
C ALA A 395 5.77 17.98 -4.57
N PRO A 396 4.84 17.53 -3.71
CA PRO A 396 4.81 17.95 -2.31
C PRO A 396 6.10 17.55 -1.58
N ALA A 397 6.46 18.30 -0.55
CA ALA A 397 7.47 17.83 0.39
C ALA A 397 6.90 16.66 1.21
N GLU A 398 7.76 15.75 1.65
CA GLU A 398 7.42 14.60 2.50
C GLU A 398 8.26 14.68 3.77
N ILE A 399 7.61 14.79 4.92
CA ILE A 399 8.21 15.01 6.23
C ILE A 399 7.96 13.79 7.10
N LEU A 400 9.00 13.22 7.68
CA LEU A 400 8.87 12.15 8.66
C LEU A 400 8.98 12.71 10.06
N LEU A 401 8.05 12.32 10.92
CA LEU A 401 8.09 12.62 12.35
C LEU A 401 8.32 11.34 13.16
N ARG A 402 9.10 11.44 14.22
CA ARG A 402 9.22 10.43 15.28
C ARG A 402 9.26 11.13 16.63
N ALA A 403 8.47 10.69 17.58
CA ALA A 403 8.29 11.33 18.88
C ALA A 403 7.96 12.83 18.78
N GLY A 404 7.22 13.24 17.74
CA GLY A 404 6.85 14.62 17.48
C GLY A 404 7.95 15.50 16.86
N GLU A 405 9.13 14.97 16.59
CA GLU A 405 10.25 15.67 15.97
C GLU A 405 10.44 15.30 14.51
N VAL A 406 10.93 16.25 13.69
CA VAL A 406 11.26 16.00 12.28
C VAL A 406 12.55 15.18 12.20
N THR A 407 12.46 13.97 11.66
CA THR A 407 13.60 13.07 11.44
C THR A 407 14.09 13.08 10.00
N SER A 408 13.24 13.43 9.05
CA SER A 408 13.59 13.53 7.63
C SER A 408 12.66 14.49 6.91
N ALA A 409 13.18 15.13 5.87
CA ALA A 409 12.43 15.93 4.93
C ALA A 409 12.97 15.64 3.51
N SER A 410 12.09 15.29 2.58
CA SER A 410 12.45 14.94 1.20
C SER A 410 11.41 15.45 0.21
N ARG A 411 11.70 15.31 -1.09
CA ARG A 411 10.78 15.61 -2.17
C ARG A 411 11.13 14.77 -3.39
N LEU A 412 10.13 14.21 -4.04
CA LEU A 412 10.32 13.57 -5.34
C LEU A 412 10.70 14.62 -6.39
N ILE A 413 11.72 14.31 -7.17
CA ILE A 413 12.19 15.16 -8.27
C ILE A 413 12.05 14.37 -9.56
N SER A 414 11.43 14.97 -10.58
CA SER A 414 11.41 14.44 -11.93
C SER A 414 12.33 15.25 -12.83
N SER A 415 13.11 14.56 -13.62
CA SER A 415 14.01 15.17 -14.61
C SER A 415 13.93 14.40 -15.94
N ARG A 416 14.32 15.08 -17.04
CA ARG A 416 14.51 14.42 -18.32
C ARG A 416 15.98 14.02 -18.43
N ALA A 417 16.22 12.74 -18.73
CA ALA A 417 17.53 12.27 -19.12
C ALA A 417 17.58 12.16 -20.65
N GLU A 418 18.69 12.52 -21.25
CA GLU A 418 18.95 12.22 -22.65
C GLU A 418 19.19 10.72 -22.81
N ILE A 419 18.56 10.14 -23.82
CA ILE A 419 18.76 8.73 -24.19
C ILE A 419 19.61 8.76 -25.45
N ASP A 420 20.69 7.97 -25.47
CA ASP A 420 21.49 7.79 -26.66
C ASP A 420 20.61 7.31 -27.81
N THR A 421 20.48 8.13 -28.84
CA THR A 421 19.62 7.83 -30.01
C THR A 421 20.27 6.86 -30.97
N GLY A 422 21.55 6.51 -30.78
CA GLY A 422 22.33 5.70 -31.72
C GLY A 422 22.52 6.33 -33.11
N VAL A 423 22.09 7.58 -33.26
CA VAL A 423 22.29 8.35 -34.51
C VAL A 423 23.59 9.13 -34.37
N GLN A 424 24.65 8.70 -35.08
CA GLN A 424 25.86 9.47 -35.31
C GLN A 424 25.67 10.46 -36.45
#